data_f2867d701bdc865318fef71525dc28f2
#
_entry.id   f2867d701bdc865318fef71525dc28f2
#
_cell.length_a   1.000
_cell.length_b   1.000
_cell.length_c   1.000
_cell.angle_alpha   90.00
_cell.angle_beta   90.00
_cell.angle_gamma   90.00
#
_symmetry.space_group_name_H-M   'P 1'
#
loop_
_entity.id
_entity.type
_entity.pdbx_description
1 polymer ?
#
loop_
_entity_poly.entity_id
_entity_poly.type
_entity_poly.pdbx_seq_one_letter_code
_entity_poly.pdbx_strand_id
1 'polypeptide(L)'
;MNRINIILINLLLLTHISISYAADVDEDTTFSTTATAQQIVTENDVDIIITNNASITRTGQKAIKNTDDEVTGTTITIHSGSSVTSTGNNTISTEGGELTITNSGTIQALGASGANSKAINISNSDGAVTITNNSGGIIASPGNTILGNAGTGGDNTTIENSGQITSTNTSSSSSAIIYKDNETGNTITNNAGGEITRKGTKATIIVGTSSTITKSGTIKNDKSVDKNEIQLKVDNNTI
;
A
#
# COMPACT_ATOMS: atom_id res chain seq x y z
N MET A 1 14.78 9.84 -55.99
CA MET A 1 14.64 8.92 -54.84
C MET A 1 14.08 9.68 -53.65
N ASN A 2 12.98 9.25 -53.19
CA ASN A 2 11.92 10.04 -52.53
C ASN A 2 12.24 10.56 -51.14
N ARG A 3 12.21 11.88 -50.96
CA ARG A 3 12.24 12.56 -49.66
C ARG A 3 11.06 12.21 -48.75
N ILE A 4 10.02 11.56 -49.30
CA ILE A 4 8.82 11.14 -48.57
C ILE A 4 9.09 9.99 -47.56
N ASN A 5 10.04 9.08 -47.86
CA ASN A 5 10.36 7.95 -47.00
C ASN A 5 11.12 8.32 -45.74
N ILE A 6 11.83 9.45 -45.72
CA ILE A 6 12.60 9.90 -44.55
C ILE A 6 11.67 10.52 -43.51
N ILE A 7 10.61 11.20 -43.96
CA ILE A 7 9.62 11.82 -43.07
C ILE A 7 8.76 10.75 -42.38
N LEU A 8 8.41 9.67 -43.08
CA LEU A 8 7.61 8.58 -42.52
C LEU A 8 8.38 7.78 -41.45
N ILE A 9 9.69 7.58 -41.64
CA ILE A 9 10.53 6.87 -40.66
C ILE A 9 10.73 7.72 -39.41
N ASN A 10 10.89 9.03 -39.53
CA ASN A 10 11.02 9.92 -38.39
C ASN A 10 9.69 10.07 -37.63
N LEU A 11 8.55 10.03 -38.29
CA LEU A 11 7.25 10.10 -37.64
C LEU A 11 6.93 8.79 -36.88
N LEU A 12 7.36 7.63 -37.41
CA LEU A 12 7.16 6.34 -36.75
C LEU A 12 8.06 6.15 -35.50
N LEU A 13 9.25 6.80 -35.49
CA LEU A 13 10.16 6.74 -34.35
C LEU A 13 9.75 7.66 -33.20
N LEU A 14 8.96 8.72 -33.46
CA LEU A 14 8.48 9.64 -32.44
C LEU A 14 7.28 9.10 -31.63
N THR A 15 6.60 8.07 -32.12
CA THR A 15 5.41 7.52 -31.45
C THR A 15 5.72 6.53 -30.31
N HIS A 16 6.98 6.29 -29.98
CA HIS A 16 7.39 5.33 -28.95
C HIS A 16 8.14 5.93 -27.76
N ILE A 17 8.23 7.26 -27.65
CA ILE A 17 8.71 7.88 -26.42
C ILE A 17 7.48 8.12 -25.54
N SER A 18 7.06 7.09 -24.82
CA SER A 18 6.15 7.25 -23.70
C SER A 18 6.89 7.93 -22.57
N ILE A 19 6.92 9.25 -22.55
CA ILE A 19 7.36 9.99 -21.38
C ILE A 19 6.26 9.84 -20.36
N SER A 20 6.47 8.95 -19.40
CA SER A 20 5.54 8.74 -18.29
C SER A 20 5.75 9.86 -17.27
N TYR A 21 5.01 10.94 -17.39
CA TYR A 21 4.89 11.95 -16.35
C TYR A 21 3.99 11.43 -15.22
N ALA A 22 4.12 12.02 -14.03
CA ALA A 22 3.09 11.89 -13.01
C ALA A 22 1.79 12.48 -13.57
N ALA A 23 0.65 11.87 -13.24
CA ALA A 23 -0.68 12.37 -13.57
C ALA A 23 -1.32 12.88 -12.28
N ASP A 24 -1.75 14.12 -12.28
CA ASP A 24 -2.55 14.66 -11.21
C ASP A 24 -3.95 14.06 -11.28
N VAL A 25 -4.50 13.70 -10.12
CA VAL A 25 -5.84 13.15 -9.94
C VAL A 25 -6.59 14.16 -9.07
N ASP A 26 -7.34 15.01 -9.72
CA ASP A 26 -8.10 16.13 -9.15
C ASP A 26 -9.62 15.91 -9.19
N GLU A 27 -10.04 14.77 -9.72
CA GLU A 27 -11.44 14.33 -9.78
C GLU A 27 -11.53 12.80 -9.70
N ASP A 28 -12.72 12.28 -9.50
CA ASP A 28 -12.98 10.84 -9.47
C ASP A 28 -12.51 10.17 -10.76
N THR A 29 -11.63 9.17 -10.61
CA THR A 29 -10.97 8.55 -11.73
C THR A 29 -11.11 7.03 -11.71
N THR A 30 -11.62 6.47 -12.82
CA THR A 30 -11.70 5.01 -13.01
C THR A 30 -10.68 4.53 -14.03
N PHE A 31 -9.78 3.66 -13.58
CA PHE A 31 -8.82 2.94 -14.43
C PHE A 31 -9.42 1.61 -14.88
N SER A 32 -9.72 1.48 -16.17
CA SER A 32 -10.17 0.23 -16.80
C SER A 32 -9.09 -0.39 -17.71
N THR A 33 -7.94 0.24 -17.84
CA THR A 33 -6.76 -0.20 -18.59
C THR A 33 -5.51 0.06 -17.77
N THR A 34 -4.36 -0.48 -18.22
CA THR A 34 -3.10 -0.29 -17.50
C THR A 34 -2.60 1.16 -17.59
N ALA A 35 -2.28 1.73 -16.45
CA ALA A 35 -1.61 3.02 -16.31
C ALA A 35 -0.16 2.82 -15.81
N THR A 36 0.79 3.54 -16.38
CA THR A 36 2.21 3.49 -16.01
C THR A 36 2.72 4.79 -15.38
N ALA A 37 1.90 5.83 -15.39
CA ALA A 37 2.18 7.09 -14.68
C ALA A 37 1.99 6.93 -13.18
N GLN A 38 2.72 7.70 -12.38
CA GLN A 38 2.38 7.91 -10.97
C GLN A 38 1.08 8.68 -10.90
N GLN A 39 0.15 8.23 -10.06
CA GLN A 39 -1.08 8.97 -9.79
C GLN A 39 -0.85 9.84 -8.54
N ILE A 40 -1.02 11.13 -8.66
CA ILE A 40 -0.86 12.10 -7.57
C ILE A 40 -2.23 12.69 -7.26
N VAL A 41 -2.74 12.43 -6.06
CA VAL A 41 -3.99 13.01 -5.58
C VAL A 41 -3.70 14.42 -5.09
N THR A 42 -4.42 15.39 -5.62
CA THR A 42 -4.21 16.83 -5.37
C THR A 42 -5.43 17.53 -4.79
N GLU A 43 -6.60 16.88 -4.79
CA GLU A 43 -7.84 17.43 -4.29
C GLU A 43 -8.50 16.52 -3.25
N ASN A 44 -9.43 17.08 -2.49
CA ASN A 44 -10.20 16.36 -1.47
C ASN A 44 -11.28 15.48 -2.08
N ASP A 45 -11.72 14.47 -1.33
CA ASP A 45 -12.85 13.61 -1.64
C ASP A 45 -12.75 12.92 -3.02
N VAL A 46 -11.53 12.59 -3.45
CA VAL A 46 -11.28 11.94 -4.75
C VAL A 46 -11.38 10.42 -4.62
N ASP A 47 -12.16 9.81 -5.52
CA ASP A 47 -12.28 8.37 -5.67
C ASP A 47 -11.38 7.84 -6.81
N ILE A 48 -10.48 6.90 -6.49
CA ILE A 48 -9.67 6.16 -7.47
C ILE A 48 -10.18 4.72 -7.54
N ILE A 49 -10.73 4.32 -8.68
CA ILE A 49 -11.26 2.98 -8.89
C ILE A 49 -10.44 2.24 -9.95
N ILE A 50 -9.88 1.07 -9.60
CA ILE A 50 -9.14 0.21 -10.52
C ILE A 50 -9.97 -1.05 -10.76
N THR A 51 -10.44 -1.24 -11.99
CA THR A 51 -11.40 -2.28 -12.37
C THR A 51 -11.03 -2.97 -13.68
N ASN A 52 -11.79 -3.99 -14.07
CA ASN A 52 -11.64 -4.71 -15.36
C ASN A 52 -10.25 -5.29 -15.61
N ASN A 53 -9.60 -5.82 -14.57
CA ASN A 53 -8.22 -6.31 -14.63
C ASN A 53 -7.18 -5.23 -14.99
N ALA A 54 -7.51 -3.96 -14.80
CA ALA A 54 -6.58 -2.86 -14.99
C ALA A 54 -5.45 -2.89 -13.96
N SER A 55 -4.36 -2.24 -14.28
CA SER A 55 -3.25 -2.09 -13.34
C SER A 55 -2.68 -0.68 -13.36
N ILE A 56 -2.28 -0.21 -12.18
CA ILE A 56 -1.39 0.95 -12.05
C ILE A 56 -0.01 0.40 -11.70
N THR A 57 0.96 0.53 -12.61
CA THR A 57 2.31 0.01 -12.40
C THR A 57 3.34 1.12 -12.53
N ARG A 58 4.19 1.29 -11.51
CA ARG A 58 5.21 2.32 -11.51
C ARG A 58 6.60 1.76 -11.21
N THR A 59 7.60 2.21 -11.99
CA THR A 59 9.01 1.86 -11.78
C THR A 59 9.72 2.98 -11.02
N GLY A 60 10.41 2.63 -9.93
CA GLY A 60 11.27 3.54 -9.17
C GLY A 60 10.57 4.61 -8.33
N GLN A 61 9.25 4.71 -8.41
CA GLN A 61 8.43 5.73 -7.75
C GLN A 61 7.22 5.10 -7.05
N LYS A 62 6.49 5.86 -6.25
CA LYS A 62 5.18 5.49 -5.71
C LYS A 62 4.18 5.34 -6.87
N ALA A 63 3.28 4.35 -6.82
CA ALA A 63 2.26 4.19 -7.85
C ALA A 63 1.10 5.17 -7.63
N ILE A 64 0.62 5.26 -6.40
CA ILE A 64 -0.37 6.26 -5.98
C ILE A 64 0.23 7.05 -4.81
N LYS A 65 0.16 8.37 -4.90
CA LYS A 65 0.64 9.28 -3.87
C LYS A 65 -0.39 10.37 -3.59
N ASN A 66 -0.78 10.52 -2.34
CA ASN A 66 -1.34 11.74 -1.83
C ASN A 66 -0.17 12.58 -1.29
N THR A 67 -0.03 13.82 -1.74
CA THR A 67 1.17 14.65 -1.52
C THR A 67 1.00 15.75 -0.52
N ASP A 68 -0.22 16.06 -0.14
CA ASP A 68 -0.52 17.24 0.64
C ASP A 68 -1.19 16.86 1.96
N ASP A 69 -0.71 17.43 3.06
CA ASP A 69 -1.30 17.25 4.39
C ASP A 69 -2.75 17.77 4.44
N GLU A 70 -3.12 18.66 3.52
CA GLU A 70 -4.48 19.21 3.43
C GLU A 70 -5.44 18.34 2.61
N VAL A 71 -4.95 17.37 1.81
CA VAL A 71 -5.81 16.49 1.01
C VAL A 71 -6.42 15.40 1.88
N THR A 72 -7.73 15.41 2.00
CA THR A 72 -8.52 14.48 2.83
C THR A 72 -9.58 13.74 2.03
N GLY A 73 -10.16 12.67 2.59
CA GLY A 73 -11.30 11.97 1.99
C GLY A 73 -10.96 11.10 0.79
N THR A 74 -9.68 10.85 0.49
CA THR A 74 -9.29 10.01 -0.64
C THR A 74 -9.76 8.56 -0.47
N THR A 75 -10.46 8.04 -1.47
CA THR A 75 -10.86 6.63 -1.52
C THR A 75 -10.13 5.89 -2.65
N ILE A 76 -9.58 4.71 -2.37
CA ILE A 76 -8.94 3.84 -3.38
C ILE A 76 -9.62 2.48 -3.37
N THR A 77 -10.25 2.11 -4.48
CA THR A 77 -10.91 0.82 -4.64
C THR A 77 -10.23 -0.02 -5.72
N ILE A 78 -9.71 -1.19 -5.35
CA ILE A 78 -9.08 -2.13 -6.25
C ILE A 78 -9.96 -3.37 -6.36
N HIS A 79 -10.54 -3.57 -7.53
CA HIS A 79 -11.40 -4.71 -7.82
C HIS A 79 -10.60 -6.00 -8.03
N SER A 80 -11.28 -7.14 -7.90
CA SER A 80 -10.69 -8.45 -8.18
C SER A 80 -10.08 -8.50 -9.59
N GLY A 81 -8.90 -9.09 -9.72
CA GLY A 81 -8.12 -9.15 -10.96
C GLY A 81 -7.32 -7.88 -11.27
N SER A 82 -7.60 -6.76 -10.61
CA SER A 82 -6.87 -5.51 -10.80
C SER A 82 -5.68 -5.38 -9.85
N SER A 83 -4.74 -4.49 -10.17
CA SER A 83 -3.54 -4.34 -9.33
C SER A 83 -2.96 -2.93 -9.29
N VAL A 84 -2.31 -2.63 -8.16
CA VAL A 84 -1.45 -1.46 -7.99
C VAL A 84 -0.07 -1.95 -7.58
N THR A 85 0.96 -1.60 -8.35
CA THR A 85 2.31 -2.14 -8.18
C THR A 85 3.38 -1.05 -8.29
N SER A 86 4.39 -1.11 -7.43
CA SER A 86 5.62 -0.32 -7.55
C SER A 86 6.86 -1.22 -7.50
N THR A 87 7.84 -0.96 -8.37
CA THR A 87 9.06 -1.79 -8.43
C THR A 87 10.27 -1.21 -7.67
N GLY A 88 10.17 -0.02 -7.10
CA GLY A 88 11.33 0.61 -6.44
C GLY A 88 11.02 1.51 -5.25
N ASN A 89 9.75 1.62 -4.88
CA ASN A 89 9.32 2.48 -3.79
C ASN A 89 8.04 1.94 -3.13
N ASN A 90 7.41 2.72 -2.26
CA ASN A 90 6.10 2.40 -1.73
C ASN A 90 5.07 2.34 -2.86
N THR A 91 4.09 1.44 -2.77
CA THR A 91 3.06 1.33 -3.80
C THR A 91 2.00 2.40 -3.60
N ILE A 92 1.39 2.47 -2.44
CA ILE A 92 0.49 3.54 -2.04
C ILE A 92 1.14 4.31 -0.89
N SER A 93 1.16 5.63 -0.96
CA SER A 93 1.70 6.48 0.10
C SER A 93 0.81 7.69 0.31
N THR A 94 0.34 7.90 1.53
CA THR A 94 -0.33 9.13 1.91
C THR A 94 0.58 9.97 2.81
N GLU A 95 0.53 11.26 2.56
CA GLU A 95 1.06 12.33 3.39
C GLU A 95 -0.09 13.24 3.90
N GLY A 96 -1.31 13.02 3.39
CA GLY A 96 -2.50 13.79 3.71
C GLY A 96 -3.38 13.16 4.78
N GLY A 97 -4.57 13.69 4.92
CA GLY A 97 -5.55 13.36 5.93
C GLY A 97 -6.20 11.97 5.76
N GLU A 98 -7.51 11.94 5.74
CA GLU A 98 -8.27 10.69 5.70
C GLU A 98 -8.03 9.89 4.41
N LEU A 99 -7.78 8.59 4.55
CA LEU A 99 -7.61 7.66 3.43
C LEU A 99 -8.42 6.38 3.67
N THR A 100 -9.23 6.01 2.68
CA THR A 100 -9.93 4.72 2.66
C THR A 100 -9.41 3.85 1.53
N ILE A 101 -8.99 2.62 1.83
CA ILE A 101 -8.56 1.62 0.84
C ILE A 101 -9.46 0.40 0.93
N THR A 102 -10.10 0.03 -0.18
CA THR A 102 -10.82 -1.23 -0.33
C THR A 102 -10.13 -2.10 -1.38
N ASN A 103 -9.53 -3.21 -0.96
CA ASN A 103 -8.77 -4.09 -1.83
C ASN A 103 -9.41 -5.46 -2.00
N SER A 104 -9.83 -5.77 -3.20
CA SER A 104 -10.20 -7.13 -3.64
C SER A 104 -9.24 -7.68 -4.70
N GLY A 105 -8.24 -6.90 -5.12
CA GLY A 105 -7.21 -7.23 -6.09
C GLY A 105 -5.83 -7.37 -5.44
N THR A 106 -4.82 -6.75 -6.04
CA THR A 106 -3.43 -6.84 -5.55
C THR A 106 -2.82 -5.46 -5.34
N ILE A 107 -2.30 -5.20 -4.15
CA ILE A 107 -1.42 -4.07 -3.84
C ILE A 107 -0.04 -4.63 -3.54
N GLN A 108 0.96 -4.34 -4.39
CA GLN A 108 2.26 -4.98 -4.25
C GLN A 108 3.44 -4.04 -4.47
N ALA A 109 4.37 -4.00 -3.53
CA ALA A 109 5.71 -3.49 -3.77
C ALA A 109 6.62 -4.63 -4.22
N LEU A 110 7.39 -4.42 -5.29
CA LEU A 110 8.34 -5.39 -5.87
C LEU A 110 9.80 -4.95 -5.76
N GLY A 111 10.08 -3.82 -5.13
CA GLY A 111 11.44 -3.31 -4.95
C GLY A 111 12.33 -4.26 -4.15
N ALA A 112 13.65 -4.04 -4.21
CA ALA A 112 14.59 -4.79 -3.40
C ALA A 112 14.25 -4.66 -1.90
N SER A 113 14.53 -5.71 -1.13
CA SER A 113 14.31 -5.77 0.31
C SER A 113 15.01 -4.61 1.03
N GLY A 114 14.29 -3.57 1.37
CA GLY A 114 14.80 -2.40 2.05
C GLY A 114 13.70 -1.58 2.71
N ALA A 115 14.09 -0.57 3.47
CA ALA A 115 13.18 0.27 4.22
C ALA A 115 12.13 1.02 3.36
N ASN A 116 12.36 1.11 2.05
CA ASN A 116 11.55 1.92 1.14
C ASN A 116 10.54 1.15 0.28
N SER A 117 10.46 -0.19 0.39
CA SER A 117 9.52 -1.00 -0.41
C SER A 117 8.35 -1.45 0.46
N LYS A 118 7.36 -0.60 0.63
CA LYS A 118 6.12 -0.90 1.36
C LYS A 118 4.95 -1.00 0.40
N ALA A 119 4.00 -1.89 0.65
CA ALA A 119 2.75 -1.90 -0.11
C ALA A 119 1.92 -0.65 0.22
N ILE A 120 1.77 -0.33 1.51
CA ILE A 120 1.06 0.86 1.96
C ILE A 120 1.91 1.59 3.00
N ASN A 121 2.15 2.87 2.76
CA ASN A 121 2.85 3.76 3.68
C ASN A 121 1.93 4.90 4.12
N ILE A 122 1.60 4.94 5.40
CA ILE A 122 0.73 5.93 6.03
C ILE A 122 1.45 6.75 7.09
N SER A 123 2.78 6.82 6.97
CA SER A 123 3.66 7.38 8.01
C SER A 123 3.48 8.85 8.29
N ASN A 124 2.86 9.58 7.40
CA ASN A 124 2.68 11.02 7.51
C ASN A 124 1.19 11.41 7.42
N SER A 125 0.28 10.45 7.61
CA SER A 125 -1.15 10.75 7.56
C SER A 125 -1.60 11.33 8.90
N ASP A 126 -2.12 12.54 8.88
CA ASP A 126 -2.71 13.21 10.06
C ASP A 126 -4.17 12.81 10.28
N GLY A 127 -4.81 12.15 9.32
CA GLY A 127 -6.20 11.70 9.39
C GLY A 127 -6.36 10.20 9.64
N ALA A 128 -7.60 9.81 9.88
CA ALA A 128 -7.96 8.41 10.04
C ALA A 128 -7.73 7.62 8.74
N VAL A 129 -7.10 6.46 8.85
CA VAL A 129 -6.88 5.57 7.71
C VAL A 129 -7.69 4.29 7.90
N THR A 130 -8.47 3.93 6.90
CA THR A 130 -9.21 2.67 6.87
C THR A 130 -8.71 1.79 5.73
N ILE A 131 -8.32 0.56 6.04
CA ILE A 131 -7.87 -0.42 5.06
C ILE A 131 -8.73 -1.68 5.20
N THR A 132 -9.54 -1.97 4.19
CA THR A 132 -10.31 -3.20 4.07
C THR A 132 -9.70 -4.09 3.01
N ASN A 133 -9.12 -5.22 3.40
CA ASN A 133 -8.60 -6.24 2.50
C ASN A 133 -9.58 -7.40 2.44
N ASN A 134 -10.37 -7.43 1.38
CA ASN A 134 -11.42 -8.42 1.16
C ASN A 134 -10.87 -9.83 0.90
N SER A 135 -11.71 -10.83 0.98
CA SER A 135 -11.38 -12.20 0.58
C SER A 135 -10.84 -12.24 -0.85
N GLY A 136 -9.68 -12.89 -1.05
CA GLY A 136 -8.95 -12.90 -2.33
C GLY A 136 -8.04 -11.68 -2.55
N GLY A 137 -8.18 -10.60 -1.77
CA GLY A 137 -7.29 -9.44 -1.84
C GLY A 137 -5.89 -9.76 -1.32
N ILE A 138 -4.86 -9.22 -1.98
CA ILE A 138 -3.46 -9.42 -1.62
C ILE A 138 -2.81 -8.06 -1.37
N ILE A 139 -2.17 -7.91 -0.21
CA ILE A 139 -1.31 -6.77 0.12
C ILE A 139 0.07 -7.34 0.47
N ALA A 140 1.08 -7.07 -0.36
CA ALA A 140 2.38 -7.72 -0.21
C ALA A 140 3.56 -6.79 -0.46
N SER A 141 4.66 -7.00 0.27
CA SER A 141 5.92 -6.31 0.02
C SER A 141 7.13 -7.09 0.52
N PRO A 142 8.33 -6.84 -0.01
CA PRO A 142 9.58 -7.34 0.56
C PRO A 142 10.06 -6.53 1.77
N GLY A 143 9.42 -5.42 2.10
CA GLY A 143 9.69 -4.60 3.29
C GLY A 143 8.60 -4.75 4.36
N ASN A 144 8.37 -3.69 5.13
CA ASN A 144 7.16 -3.57 5.93
C ASN A 144 5.97 -3.46 4.98
N THR A 145 4.95 -4.29 5.14
CA THR A 145 3.86 -4.31 4.16
C THR A 145 2.93 -3.13 4.38
N ILE A 146 2.50 -2.90 5.61
CA ILE A 146 1.79 -1.69 6.02
C ILE A 146 2.64 -1.00 7.08
N LEU A 147 2.98 0.25 6.86
CA LEU A 147 3.77 1.05 7.77
C LEU A 147 3.05 2.33 8.17
N GLY A 148 2.71 2.44 9.43
CA GLY A 148 2.56 3.68 10.17
C GLY A 148 3.90 4.08 10.79
N ASN A 149 4.21 5.35 10.93
CA ASN A 149 5.51 5.81 11.42
C ASN A 149 5.38 6.84 12.55
N ALA A 150 6.25 6.73 13.52
CA ALA A 150 6.34 7.68 14.61
C ALA A 150 6.63 9.09 14.12
N GLY A 151 5.79 10.00 14.49
CA GLY A 151 5.99 11.43 14.28
C GLY A 151 4.68 12.19 14.26
N THR A 152 3.85 11.96 13.29
CA THR A 152 2.60 12.70 13.09
C THR A 152 1.52 11.89 12.38
N GLY A 153 1.75 10.63 12.02
CA GLY A 153 0.76 9.91 11.23
C GLY A 153 0.67 8.42 11.51
N GLY A 154 -0.51 7.88 11.38
CA GLY A 154 -0.82 6.47 11.60
C GLY A 154 -1.68 6.20 12.84
N ASP A 155 -2.06 7.23 13.58
CA ASP A 155 -3.03 7.12 14.67
C ASP A 155 -4.43 6.77 14.14
N ASN A 156 -5.22 6.07 14.96
CA ASN A 156 -6.59 5.69 14.66
C ASN A 156 -6.75 4.94 13.32
N THR A 157 -5.73 4.21 12.90
CA THR A 157 -5.84 3.38 11.69
C THR A 157 -6.66 2.14 11.98
N THR A 158 -7.62 1.85 11.10
CA THR A 158 -8.41 0.62 11.12
C THR A 158 -8.00 -0.29 9.97
N ILE A 159 -7.63 -1.54 10.28
CA ILE A 159 -7.34 -2.58 9.29
C ILE A 159 -8.31 -3.73 9.49
N GLU A 160 -9.09 -4.05 8.46
CA GLU A 160 -9.90 -5.25 8.38
C GLU A 160 -9.34 -6.19 7.31
N ASN A 161 -8.92 -7.39 7.69
CA ASN A 161 -8.32 -8.34 6.77
C ASN A 161 -9.12 -9.63 6.67
N SER A 162 -9.63 -9.92 5.50
CA SER A 162 -10.21 -11.21 5.09
C SER A 162 -9.41 -11.87 3.96
N GLY A 163 -8.38 -11.20 3.44
CA GLY A 163 -7.47 -11.67 2.40
C GLY A 163 -6.07 -11.98 2.95
N GLN A 164 -5.03 -11.59 2.20
CA GLN A 164 -3.64 -11.83 2.58
C GLN A 164 -2.88 -10.52 2.76
N ILE A 165 -2.18 -10.37 3.89
CA ILE A 165 -1.21 -9.30 4.15
C ILE A 165 0.13 -9.97 4.44
N THR A 166 1.12 -9.80 3.54
CA THR A 166 2.36 -10.58 3.61
C THR A 166 3.62 -9.72 3.46
N SER A 167 4.52 -9.80 4.46
CA SER A 167 5.91 -9.37 4.28
C SER A 167 6.75 -10.56 3.81
N THR A 168 7.28 -10.47 2.59
CA THR A 168 8.03 -11.57 1.95
C THR A 168 9.52 -11.58 2.30
N ASN A 169 10.01 -10.56 3.00
CA ASN A 169 11.41 -10.47 3.39
C ASN A 169 11.79 -11.47 4.48
N THR A 170 12.90 -12.16 4.24
CA THR A 170 13.46 -13.11 5.18
C THR A 170 14.43 -12.47 6.19
N SER A 171 14.75 -11.18 6.07
CA SER A 171 15.64 -10.46 6.99
C SER A 171 14.93 -10.08 8.30
N SER A 172 15.69 -9.60 9.28
CA SER A 172 15.19 -9.22 10.60
C SER A 172 14.49 -7.86 10.66
N SER A 173 14.46 -7.08 9.58
CA SER A 173 14.10 -5.66 9.63
C SER A 173 12.64 -5.34 9.32
N SER A 174 11.85 -6.29 8.79
CA SER A 174 10.51 -6.02 8.27
C SER A 174 9.42 -6.76 9.05
N SER A 175 8.23 -6.19 9.13
CA SER A 175 6.99 -6.77 9.66
C SER A 175 5.88 -6.73 8.61
N ALA A 176 4.82 -7.53 8.76
CA ALA A 176 3.65 -7.39 7.91
C ALA A 176 2.92 -6.06 8.21
N ILE A 177 2.70 -5.79 9.48
CA ILE A 177 2.12 -4.52 9.93
C ILE A 177 3.05 -3.95 11.01
N ILE A 178 3.38 -2.67 10.93
CA ILE A 178 4.18 -2.00 11.94
C ILE A 178 3.65 -0.58 12.19
N TYR A 179 3.33 -0.33 13.45
CA TYR A 179 3.13 1.00 14.02
C TYR A 179 4.23 1.26 15.04
N LYS A 180 4.76 2.46 15.06
CA LYS A 180 5.81 2.81 16.02
C LYS A 180 5.24 3.18 17.39
N ASP A 181 6.13 3.41 18.35
CA ASP A 181 5.81 3.50 19.78
C ASP A 181 4.85 4.63 20.16
N ASN A 182 4.77 5.68 19.36
CA ASN A 182 3.93 6.86 19.63
C ASN A 182 2.55 6.82 18.96
N GLU A 183 2.26 5.81 18.15
CA GLU A 183 1.00 5.73 17.43
C GLU A 183 -0.05 5.04 18.29
N THR A 184 -1.24 5.60 18.33
CA THR A 184 -2.29 5.23 19.27
C THR A 184 -3.60 4.90 18.57
N GLY A 185 -4.48 4.16 19.29
CA GLY A 185 -5.85 3.94 18.87
C GLY A 185 -6.03 3.03 17.64
N ASN A 186 -5.00 2.28 17.24
CA ASN A 186 -5.07 1.45 16.06
C ASN A 186 -5.89 0.19 16.28
N THR A 187 -6.71 -0.17 15.32
CA THR A 187 -7.53 -1.38 15.34
C THR A 187 -7.14 -2.30 14.18
N ILE A 188 -6.80 -3.55 14.48
CA ILE A 188 -6.50 -4.58 13.49
C ILE A 188 -7.44 -5.75 13.73
N THR A 189 -8.31 -6.03 12.75
CA THR A 189 -9.19 -7.19 12.77
C THR A 189 -8.78 -8.16 11.67
N ASN A 190 -8.29 -9.33 12.04
CA ASN A 190 -8.02 -10.42 11.11
C ASN A 190 -9.17 -11.41 11.15
N ASN A 191 -10.06 -11.31 10.17
CA ASN A 191 -11.27 -12.10 10.06
C ASN A 191 -11.00 -13.59 9.78
N ALA A 192 -11.98 -14.44 9.97
CA ALA A 192 -11.89 -15.86 9.59
C ALA A 192 -11.53 -15.99 8.10
N GLY A 193 -10.51 -16.79 7.79
CA GLY A 193 -9.95 -16.92 6.44
C GLY A 193 -8.88 -15.89 6.07
N GLY A 194 -8.77 -14.79 6.81
CA GLY A 194 -7.71 -13.80 6.62
C GLY A 194 -6.35 -14.30 7.10
N GLU A 195 -5.29 -13.95 6.37
CA GLU A 195 -3.92 -14.30 6.70
C GLU A 195 -3.06 -13.05 6.82
N ILE A 196 -2.34 -12.92 7.95
CA ILE A 196 -1.31 -11.90 8.14
C ILE A 196 0.00 -12.65 8.41
N THR A 197 0.92 -12.60 7.45
CA THR A 197 2.11 -13.45 7.48
C THR A 197 3.40 -12.69 7.28
N ARG A 198 4.48 -13.25 7.78
CA ARG A 198 5.83 -12.76 7.61
C ARG A 198 6.83 -13.88 7.43
N LYS A 199 7.84 -13.68 6.56
CA LYS A 199 8.89 -14.67 6.29
C LYS A 199 10.22 -14.42 7.03
N GLY A 200 10.33 -13.39 7.85
CA GLY A 200 11.57 -13.03 8.56
C GLY A 200 11.52 -13.31 10.06
N THR A 201 12.46 -12.72 10.83
CA THR A 201 12.64 -12.97 12.26
C THR A 201 12.07 -11.91 13.21
N LYS A 202 11.49 -10.81 12.69
CA LYS A 202 10.82 -9.78 13.50
C LYS A 202 9.38 -10.20 13.82
N ALA A 203 8.68 -9.57 14.72
CA ALA A 203 7.26 -9.82 14.93
C ALA A 203 6.44 -9.56 13.66
N THR A 204 5.38 -10.33 13.43
CA THR A 204 4.50 -10.18 12.26
C THR A 204 3.73 -8.88 12.35
N ILE A 205 3.19 -8.57 13.52
CA ILE A 205 2.52 -7.31 13.83
C ILE A 205 3.25 -6.63 14.99
N ILE A 206 3.50 -5.35 14.86
CA ILE A 206 4.01 -4.48 15.92
C ILE A 206 3.07 -3.30 16.00
N VAL A 207 2.51 -3.03 17.17
CA VAL A 207 1.59 -1.91 17.43
C VAL A 207 2.09 -1.02 18.55
N GLY A 208 1.69 0.23 18.49
CA GLY A 208 1.91 1.23 19.53
C GLY A 208 0.89 1.13 20.67
N THR A 209 0.65 2.24 21.35
CA THR A 209 -0.18 2.31 22.56
C THR A 209 -1.68 2.23 22.23
N SER A 210 -2.47 1.71 23.17
CA SER A 210 -3.96 1.69 23.10
C SER A 210 -4.50 1.09 21.80
N SER A 211 -3.82 0.09 21.27
CA SER A 211 -4.23 -0.60 20.04
C SER A 211 -5.05 -1.85 20.38
N THR A 212 -5.98 -2.19 19.50
CA THR A 212 -6.82 -3.39 19.60
C THR A 212 -6.51 -4.34 18.45
N ILE A 213 -6.27 -5.61 18.76
CA ILE A 213 -6.08 -6.66 17.76
C ILE A 213 -7.11 -7.76 17.97
N THR A 214 -7.97 -7.98 16.99
CA THR A 214 -8.92 -9.09 16.97
C THR A 214 -8.47 -10.16 15.99
N LYS A 215 -8.26 -11.39 16.48
CA LYS A 215 -7.74 -12.50 15.65
C LYS A 215 -8.76 -13.62 15.56
N SER A 216 -9.40 -13.76 14.39
CA SER A 216 -10.19 -14.93 13.99
C SER A 216 -9.52 -15.73 12.88
N GLY A 217 -8.66 -15.11 12.10
CA GLY A 217 -7.86 -15.72 11.04
C GLY A 217 -6.45 -16.11 11.51
N THR A 218 -5.55 -16.30 10.55
CA THR A 218 -4.16 -16.68 10.81
C THR A 218 -3.27 -15.45 10.93
N ILE A 219 -2.52 -15.36 12.02
CA ILE A 219 -1.37 -14.44 12.16
C ILE A 219 -0.16 -15.33 12.44
N LYS A 220 0.85 -15.28 11.55
CA LYS A 220 1.96 -16.21 11.68
C LYS A 220 3.29 -15.64 11.18
N ASN A 221 4.38 -16.13 11.76
CA ASN A 221 5.73 -15.87 11.34
C ASN A 221 6.36 -17.18 10.86
N ASP A 222 6.67 -17.27 9.57
CA ASP A 222 7.15 -18.52 8.94
C ASP A 222 8.57 -18.95 9.37
N LYS A 223 9.36 -18.07 9.99
CA LYS A 223 10.75 -18.37 10.40
C LYS A 223 10.98 -18.50 11.89
N SER A 224 9.99 -18.26 12.71
CA SER A 224 10.25 -18.15 14.13
C SER A 224 9.88 -19.39 14.90
N VAL A 225 10.87 -20.02 15.51
CA VAL A 225 10.67 -20.99 16.58
C VAL A 225 10.42 -20.28 17.93
N ASP A 226 10.76 -18.98 18.05
CA ASP A 226 10.82 -18.27 19.35
C ASP A 226 10.45 -16.78 19.34
N LYS A 227 9.77 -16.25 18.34
CA LYS A 227 9.43 -14.82 18.31
C LYS A 227 7.92 -14.59 18.30
N ASN A 228 7.49 -13.65 19.11
CA ASN A 228 6.09 -13.26 19.20
C ASN A 228 5.50 -12.92 17.82
N GLU A 229 4.41 -13.54 17.47
CA GLU A 229 3.66 -13.19 16.25
C GLU A 229 3.18 -11.74 16.32
N ILE A 230 2.82 -11.31 17.51
CA ILE A 230 2.35 -9.95 17.83
C ILE A 230 3.29 -9.37 18.89
N GLN A 231 3.79 -8.17 18.66
CA GLN A 231 4.56 -7.40 19.63
C GLN A 231 3.79 -6.13 20.00
N LEU A 232 3.40 -6.04 21.27
CA LEU A 232 2.84 -4.84 21.88
C LEU A 232 4.01 -3.98 22.39
N LYS A 233 4.08 -2.73 21.99
CA LYS A 233 5.23 -1.87 22.30
C LYS A 233 5.05 -1.09 23.61
N VAL A 234 3.81 -0.82 23.98
CA VAL A 234 3.46 0.03 25.15
C VAL A 234 2.12 -0.41 25.76
N ASP A 235 1.73 0.24 26.84
CA ASP A 235 0.59 -0.13 27.67
C ASP A 235 -0.80 0.07 27.01
N ASN A 236 -1.84 -0.50 27.62
CA ASN A 236 -3.26 -0.41 27.24
C ASN A 236 -3.64 -1.05 25.89
N ASN A 237 -2.93 -2.08 25.45
CA ASN A 237 -3.31 -2.86 24.27
C ASN A 237 -4.24 -4.02 24.64
N THR A 238 -5.14 -4.41 23.70
CA THR A 238 -6.06 -5.55 23.83
C THR A 238 -5.83 -6.54 22.67
N ILE A 239 -5.86 -7.84 22.98
CA ILE A 239 -5.79 -8.93 21.98
C ILE A 239 -7.01 -9.82 22.12
#